data_4227a59487f0a8d1303f140831ac70e3
#
_entry.id   4227a59487f0a8d1303f140831ac70e3
#
_cell.length_a   1.000
_cell.length_b   1.000
_cell.length_c   1.000
_cell.angle_alpha   90.00
_cell.angle_beta   90.00
_cell.angle_gamma   90.00
#
_symmetry.space_group_name_H-M   'P 1'
#
loop_
_entity.id
_entity.type
_entity.pdbx_description
1 polymer ?
#
loop_
_entity_poly.entity_id
_entity_poly.type
_entity_poly.pdbx_seq_one_letter_code
_entity_poly.pdbx_strand_id
1 'polypeptide(L)'
;MRLLVLALAFVAACHHDCNPPSSPDASHAQPPSADAGPAPARLRVTNKCEVPIWIQQQGFPTDALVMLDKDKSHEYQIPAAGLASTRFWPKILCDKDGNNCAIGQSSAPCPAKGCAPPVDSKLEATWGCTLADKTKCGYTPQGVRMIDTFWNASAVDGYTLPFTVAISGGDKRTSCIPVDCADLATAKCPTDEDLSNGGKNPTYAHQNLATKNPATSGPFAGGYAGCFATCTKLNYPGWGGDGLNAPAGAVEQMYCCPTPPISAAQCSAGPVATTKYVKSIHAACKGTAYGYAYDDGLGGRVCSGDAVLEFVVGPKCVEIAAAKAKK
;
A
#
# COMPACT_ATOMS: atom_id res chain seq x y z
N MET A 1 -21.49 -23.84 11.75
CA MET A 1 -20.03 -23.86 11.81
C MET A 1 -19.58 -22.41 11.51
N ARG A 2 -19.33 -21.60 12.54
CA ARG A 2 -19.00 -20.17 12.38
C ARG A 2 -17.51 -20.08 12.02
N LEU A 3 -17.20 -19.67 10.79
CA LEU A 3 -15.85 -19.27 10.41
C LEU A 3 -15.51 -17.99 11.20
N LEU A 4 -14.57 -18.11 12.12
CA LEU A 4 -13.94 -16.98 12.77
C LEU A 4 -12.95 -16.38 11.74
N VAL A 5 -13.41 -15.40 10.98
CA VAL A 5 -12.50 -14.60 10.14
C VAL A 5 -11.73 -13.69 11.09
N LEU A 6 -10.50 -14.09 11.41
CA LEU A 6 -9.57 -13.20 12.10
C LEU A 6 -9.12 -12.13 11.09
N ALA A 7 -9.79 -11.00 11.13
CA ALA A 7 -9.33 -9.82 10.41
C ALA A 7 -7.97 -9.40 10.98
N LEU A 8 -6.90 -9.64 10.23
CA LEU A 8 -5.58 -9.04 10.50
C LEU A 8 -5.65 -7.57 10.09
N ALA A 9 -6.11 -6.73 11.00
CA ALA A 9 -6.05 -5.31 10.82
C ALA A 9 -4.58 -4.84 10.85
N PHE A 10 -4.02 -4.56 9.68
CA PHE A 10 -2.79 -3.78 9.58
C PHE A 10 -3.12 -2.32 9.88
N VAL A 11 -3.19 -1.97 11.16
CA VAL A 11 -3.31 -0.58 11.57
C VAL A 11 -1.94 0.08 11.45
N ALA A 12 -1.68 0.76 10.36
CA ALA A 12 -0.60 1.72 10.25
C ALA A 12 -1.13 3.12 10.56
N ALA A 13 -1.52 3.35 11.82
CA ALA A 13 -1.71 4.69 12.34
C ALA A 13 -0.45 5.08 13.12
N CYS A 14 0.53 5.69 12.45
CA CYS A 14 1.59 6.41 13.15
C CYS A 14 1.06 7.77 13.58
N HIS A 15 0.59 7.90 14.81
CA HIS A 15 0.30 9.18 15.44
C HIS A 15 1.26 9.44 16.58
N HIS A 16 1.85 10.63 16.57
CA HIS A 16 2.54 11.37 17.61
C HIS A 16 3.27 10.56 18.69
N ASP A 17 4.57 10.86 18.79
CA ASP A 17 5.54 10.30 19.75
C ASP A 17 5.88 8.82 19.51
N CYS A 18 6.61 8.56 18.41
CA CYS A 18 7.37 7.32 18.26
C CYS A 18 8.59 7.33 19.20
N ASN A 19 8.35 7.26 20.48
CA ASN A 19 9.26 6.51 21.33
C ASN A 19 8.85 5.04 21.17
N PRO A 20 9.71 4.19 20.57
CA PRO A 20 9.39 2.79 20.49
C PRO A 20 9.26 2.25 21.92
N PRO A 21 8.17 1.55 22.26
CA PRO A 21 8.21 0.70 23.42
C PRO A 21 9.43 -0.21 23.23
N SER A 22 10.27 -0.33 24.24
CA SER A 22 11.42 -1.21 24.26
C SER A 22 11.04 -2.54 23.65
N SER A 23 11.61 -2.84 22.46
CA SER A 23 11.36 -4.07 21.73
C SER A 23 11.50 -5.25 22.67
N PRO A 24 10.52 -6.16 22.73
CA PRO A 24 10.83 -7.49 23.21
C PRO A 24 11.90 -8.05 22.27
N ASP A 25 12.94 -8.55 22.87
CA ASP A 25 14.18 -9.07 22.31
C ASP A 25 14.01 -9.66 20.89
N ALA A 26 14.68 -9.06 19.91
CA ALA A 26 14.74 -9.54 18.51
C ALA A 26 15.57 -10.84 18.38
N SER A 27 15.77 -11.57 19.46
CA SER A 27 16.63 -12.77 19.55
C SER A 27 15.98 -14.07 19.07
N HIS A 28 14.77 -14.05 18.51
CA HIS A 28 14.09 -15.27 18.01
C HIS A 28 13.89 -15.33 16.49
N ALA A 29 14.60 -14.55 15.71
CA ALA A 29 14.77 -14.87 14.30
C ALA A 29 15.75 -16.06 14.21
N GLN A 30 15.21 -17.26 14.20
CA GLN A 30 15.99 -18.48 13.96
C GLN A 30 16.66 -18.35 12.59
N PRO A 31 17.98 -18.47 12.46
CA PRO A 31 18.65 -18.40 11.17
C PRO A 31 18.07 -19.50 10.26
N PRO A 32 17.93 -19.23 8.94
CA PRO A 32 17.42 -20.24 8.00
C PRO A 32 18.30 -21.49 8.10
N SER A 33 17.65 -22.67 8.18
CA SER A 33 18.34 -23.95 8.20
C SER A 33 19.15 -24.10 6.91
N ALA A 34 20.39 -24.54 7.01
CA ALA A 34 21.35 -24.67 5.91
C ALA A 34 20.93 -25.68 4.81
N ASP A 35 19.85 -26.44 5.00
CA ASP A 35 19.34 -27.47 4.07
C ASP A 35 18.18 -27.01 3.18
N ALA A 36 17.76 -25.75 3.25
CA ALA A 36 16.73 -25.23 2.33
C ALA A 36 17.43 -24.80 1.03
N GLY A 37 17.10 -25.46 -0.08
CA GLY A 37 17.44 -24.97 -1.41
C GLY A 37 17.04 -23.49 -1.60
N PRO A 38 17.43 -22.84 -2.70
CA PRO A 38 17.14 -21.42 -2.89
C PRO A 38 15.65 -21.17 -2.70
N ALA A 39 15.32 -20.13 -1.93
CA ALA A 39 13.93 -19.75 -1.67
C ALA A 39 13.22 -19.50 -3.01
N PRO A 40 11.97 -19.98 -3.21
CA PRO A 40 11.28 -19.77 -4.47
C PRO A 40 10.98 -18.29 -4.69
N ALA A 41 11.09 -17.85 -5.94
CA ALA A 41 10.60 -16.54 -6.34
C ALA A 41 9.06 -16.56 -6.27
N ARG A 42 8.49 -15.78 -5.36
CA ARG A 42 7.05 -15.77 -5.14
C ARG A 42 6.41 -14.40 -5.34
N LEU A 43 7.23 -13.38 -5.53
CA LEU A 43 6.81 -12.09 -6.04
C LEU A 43 7.66 -11.75 -7.25
N ARG A 44 7.00 -11.48 -8.38
CA ARG A 44 7.60 -10.83 -9.55
C ARG A 44 7.03 -9.43 -9.65
N VAL A 45 7.89 -8.43 -9.83
CA VAL A 45 7.48 -7.06 -10.15
C VAL A 45 7.91 -6.76 -11.58
N THR A 46 6.97 -6.31 -12.41
CA THR A 46 7.19 -6.03 -13.84
C THR A 46 6.89 -4.56 -14.13
N ASN A 47 7.83 -3.89 -14.81
CA ASN A 47 7.65 -2.52 -15.27
C ASN A 47 7.00 -2.49 -16.67
N LYS A 48 5.81 -1.90 -16.79
CA LYS A 48 5.15 -1.59 -18.07
C LYS A 48 5.01 -0.08 -18.30
N CYS A 49 5.60 0.75 -17.43
CA CYS A 49 5.73 2.19 -17.66
C CYS A 49 6.66 2.49 -18.85
N GLU A 50 6.52 3.67 -19.42
CA GLU A 50 7.36 4.17 -20.52
C GLU A 50 8.79 4.50 -20.09
N VAL A 51 9.00 4.65 -18.78
CA VAL A 51 10.26 5.04 -18.13
C VAL A 51 10.70 3.97 -17.13
N PRO A 52 11.97 3.97 -16.70
CA PRO A 52 12.41 3.16 -15.58
C PRO A 52 11.58 3.45 -14.32
N ILE A 53 11.28 2.39 -13.57
CA ILE A 53 10.68 2.50 -12.23
C ILE A 53 11.68 2.05 -11.18
N TRP A 54 11.51 2.58 -9.98
CA TRP A 54 12.21 2.12 -8.79
C TRP A 54 11.18 1.45 -7.88
N ILE A 55 11.45 0.22 -7.44
CA ILE A 55 10.61 -0.48 -6.48
C ILE A 55 11.18 -0.27 -5.09
N GLN A 56 10.46 0.47 -4.28
CA GLN A 56 10.71 0.59 -2.86
C GLN A 56 9.98 -0.52 -2.13
N GLN A 57 10.57 -1.03 -1.06
CA GLN A 57 9.97 -2.05 -0.22
C GLN A 57 10.13 -1.74 1.27
N GLN A 58 9.28 -2.39 2.07
CA GLN A 58 9.37 -2.41 3.53
C GLN A 58 9.10 -3.82 4.03
N GLY A 59 9.81 -4.23 5.09
CA GLY A 59 9.66 -5.55 5.69
C GLY A 59 10.38 -6.68 4.95
N PHE A 60 11.07 -6.38 3.84
CA PHE A 60 11.87 -7.35 3.11
C PHE A 60 13.34 -7.27 3.58
N PRO A 61 14.04 -8.41 3.79
CA PRO A 61 15.38 -8.42 4.42
C PRO A 61 16.50 -7.94 3.50
N THR A 62 16.28 -7.97 2.17
CA THR A 62 17.29 -7.62 1.15
C THR A 62 16.69 -6.65 0.14
N ASP A 63 17.51 -6.05 -0.69
CA ASP A 63 17.12 -5.22 -1.85
C ASP A 63 16.15 -4.09 -1.53
N ALA A 64 16.62 -3.15 -0.70
CA ALA A 64 15.79 -2.00 -0.28
C ALA A 64 15.23 -1.19 -1.45
N LEU A 65 15.92 -1.13 -2.58
CA LEU A 65 15.54 -0.34 -3.76
C LEU A 65 16.02 -1.03 -5.04
N VAL A 66 15.10 -1.35 -5.93
CA VAL A 66 15.39 -2.04 -7.21
C VAL A 66 14.94 -1.18 -8.38
N MET A 67 15.84 -0.89 -9.32
CA MET A 67 15.50 -0.21 -10.57
C MET A 67 15.11 -1.23 -11.65
N LEU A 68 14.03 -0.96 -12.35
CA LEU A 68 13.55 -1.75 -13.48
C LEU A 68 13.36 -0.86 -14.71
N ASP A 69 14.10 -1.13 -15.77
CA ASP A 69 13.81 -0.56 -17.08
C ASP A 69 12.47 -1.05 -17.63
N LYS A 70 11.97 -0.35 -18.64
CA LYS A 70 10.73 -0.75 -19.33
C LYS A 70 10.80 -2.22 -19.76
N ASP A 71 9.71 -2.95 -19.53
CA ASP A 71 9.53 -4.37 -19.85
C ASP A 71 10.49 -5.32 -19.10
N LYS A 72 11.18 -4.83 -18.07
CA LYS A 72 11.99 -5.69 -17.18
C LYS A 72 11.20 -6.06 -15.94
N SER A 73 11.65 -7.16 -15.33
CA SER A 73 11.08 -7.71 -14.11
C SER A 73 12.17 -8.02 -13.09
N HIS A 74 11.79 -7.96 -11.82
CA HIS A 74 12.60 -8.45 -10.70
C HIS A 74 11.81 -9.48 -9.89
N GLU A 75 12.50 -10.50 -9.42
CA GLU A 75 11.92 -11.58 -8.63
C GLU A 75 12.44 -11.53 -7.18
N TYR A 76 11.53 -11.44 -6.25
CA TYR A 76 11.84 -11.45 -4.82
C TYR A 76 11.76 -12.88 -4.29
N GLN A 77 12.86 -13.34 -3.69
CA GLN A 77 13.00 -14.67 -3.09
C GLN A 77 12.37 -14.65 -1.69
N ILE A 78 11.17 -15.18 -1.56
CA ILE A 78 10.45 -15.22 -0.27
C ILE A 78 10.92 -16.43 0.54
N PRO A 79 11.32 -16.26 1.81
CA PRO A 79 11.73 -17.37 2.67
C PRO A 79 10.69 -18.50 2.70
N ALA A 80 11.15 -19.75 2.61
CA ALA A 80 10.26 -20.91 2.58
C ALA A 80 9.40 -21.04 3.86
N ALA A 81 9.89 -20.53 5.01
CA ALA A 81 9.13 -20.48 6.25
C ALA A 81 8.04 -19.40 6.27
N GLY A 82 8.00 -18.54 5.25
CA GLY A 82 7.10 -17.38 5.16
C GLY A 82 7.78 -16.08 5.57
N LEU A 83 7.11 -14.96 5.30
CA LEU A 83 7.60 -13.62 5.63
C LEU A 83 6.41 -12.70 5.89
N ALA A 84 6.37 -12.06 7.06
CA ALA A 84 5.27 -11.20 7.46
C ALA A 84 5.48 -9.74 7.07
N SER A 85 4.37 -9.03 6.87
CA SER A 85 4.30 -7.55 6.88
C SER A 85 5.18 -6.87 5.84
N THR A 86 5.20 -7.39 4.61
CA THR A 86 5.92 -6.76 3.51
C THR A 86 5.04 -5.78 2.74
N ARG A 87 5.66 -4.74 2.20
CA ARG A 87 5.03 -3.74 1.30
C ARG A 87 5.95 -3.44 0.14
N PHE A 88 5.36 -3.24 -1.04
CA PHE A 88 6.09 -2.91 -2.28
C PHE A 88 5.33 -1.81 -3.01
N TRP A 89 6.04 -0.77 -3.45
CA TRP A 89 5.45 0.34 -4.23
C TRP A 89 6.42 0.90 -5.26
N PRO A 90 5.90 1.36 -6.40
CA PRO A 90 6.71 1.93 -7.46
C PRO A 90 6.98 3.41 -7.24
N LYS A 91 8.16 3.86 -7.69
CA LYS A 91 8.55 5.27 -7.83
C LYS A 91 9.01 5.51 -9.25
N ILE A 92 8.74 6.69 -9.81
CA ILE A 92 9.16 7.05 -11.16
C ILE A 92 9.78 8.45 -11.22
N LEU A 93 10.57 8.66 -12.30
CA LEU A 93 11.21 9.95 -12.58
C LEU A 93 12.07 10.41 -11.41
N CYS A 94 12.85 9.48 -10.91
CA CYS A 94 13.80 9.66 -9.83
C CYS A 94 15.18 10.07 -10.36
N ASP A 95 16.05 10.51 -9.45
CA ASP A 95 17.48 10.61 -9.74
C ASP A 95 18.12 9.22 -9.90
N LYS A 96 19.43 9.20 -10.20
CA LYS A 96 20.20 7.95 -10.43
C LYS A 96 20.22 7.00 -9.22
N ASP A 97 19.91 7.49 -8.05
CA ASP A 97 19.93 6.73 -6.80
C ASP A 97 18.50 6.37 -6.32
N GLY A 98 17.49 6.62 -7.15
CA GLY A 98 16.08 6.34 -6.83
C GLY A 98 15.47 7.30 -5.82
N ASN A 99 16.01 8.49 -5.69
CA ASN A 99 15.51 9.56 -4.82
C ASN A 99 14.98 10.74 -5.66
N ASN A 100 14.41 11.74 -4.99
CA ASN A 100 13.87 12.94 -5.63
C ASN A 100 12.88 12.62 -6.76
N CYS A 101 12.05 11.61 -6.57
CA CYS A 101 11.12 11.12 -7.57
C CYS A 101 9.96 12.10 -7.78
N ALA A 102 9.48 12.19 -9.02
CA ALA A 102 8.27 12.96 -9.32
C ALA A 102 7.02 12.29 -8.73
N ILE A 103 6.97 10.96 -8.71
CA ILE A 103 5.89 10.16 -8.13
C ILE A 103 6.50 9.05 -7.26
N GLY A 104 5.85 8.76 -6.15
CA GLY A 104 6.22 7.69 -5.22
C GLY A 104 7.37 8.09 -4.28
N GLN A 105 7.70 9.38 -4.19
CA GLN A 105 8.68 9.87 -3.23
C GLN A 105 8.08 9.86 -1.84
N SER A 106 8.40 8.85 -1.05
CA SER A 106 8.18 8.85 0.39
C SER A 106 9.09 9.90 1.04
N SER A 107 8.79 10.32 2.27
CA SER A 107 9.63 11.32 2.96
C SER A 107 11.10 10.95 2.91
N ALA A 108 11.91 11.82 2.32
CA ALA A 108 13.36 11.65 2.28
C ALA A 108 14.04 12.34 3.49
N PRO A 109 15.19 11.83 3.96
CA PRO A 109 15.82 10.58 3.55
C PRO A 109 15.11 9.36 4.15
N CYS A 110 14.89 8.33 3.34
CA CYS A 110 14.36 7.07 3.85
C CYS A 110 15.41 6.38 4.73
N PRO A 111 15.08 5.94 5.93
CA PRO A 111 15.99 5.12 6.72
C PRO A 111 16.33 3.83 5.99
N ALA A 112 17.45 3.18 6.35
CA ALA A 112 17.94 1.96 5.71
C ALA A 112 16.89 0.82 5.67
N LYS A 113 15.89 0.85 6.56
CA LYS A 113 14.78 -0.10 6.59
C LYS A 113 13.61 0.26 5.66
N GLY A 114 13.74 1.29 4.85
CA GLY A 114 12.69 1.79 3.96
C GLY A 114 11.79 2.85 4.59
N CYS A 115 10.97 3.49 3.77
CA CYS A 115 9.94 4.44 4.17
C CYS A 115 8.56 3.83 3.98
N ALA A 116 7.63 4.10 4.89
CA ALA A 116 6.21 3.90 4.63
C ALA A 116 5.70 5.10 3.82
N PRO A 117 5.25 4.91 2.57
CA PRO A 117 4.77 6.02 1.77
C PRO A 117 3.40 6.47 2.27
N PRO A 118 3.14 7.77 2.30
CA PRO A 118 1.81 8.25 2.67
C PRO A 118 0.79 8.10 1.53
N VAL A 119 1.21 8.08 0.26
CA VAL A 119 0.31 8.11 -0.90
C VAL A 119 0.89 7.28 -2.04
N ASP A 120 0.86 5.97 -1.97
CA ASP A 120 1.38 5.15 -3.07
C ASP A 120 0.49 3.95 -3.37
N SER A 121 0.40 3.62 -4.67
CA SER A 121 -0.14 2.34 -5.10
C SER A 121 0.75 1.23 -4.57
N LYS A 122 0.25 0.40 -3.68
CA LYS A 122 1.09 -0.61 -3.00
C LYS A 122 0.47 -1.99 -3.01
N LEU A 123 1.37 -2.98 -3.08
CA LEU A 123 1.10 -4.37 -2.77
C LEU A 123 1.58 -4.65 -1.35
N GLU A 124 0.70 -5.17 -0.52
CA GLU A 124 1.02 -5.60 0.84
C GLU A 124 0.82 -7.11 0.96
N ALA A 125 1.76 -7.81 1.59
CA ALA A 125 1.66 -9.25 1.75
C ALA A 125 2.30 -9.77 3.04
N THR A 126 1.63 -10.74 3.65
CA THR A 126 2.20 -11.71 4.59
C THR A 126 2.25 -13.04 3.86
N TRP A 127 3.45 -13.47 3.53
CA TRP A 127 3.72 -14.64 2.70
C TRP A 127 3.59 -15.92 3.52
N GLY A 128 2.83 -16.87 3.02
CA GLY A 128 2.70 -18.18 3.64
C GLY A 128 3.94 -19.04 3.48
N CYS A 129 3.91 -20.18 4.10
CA CYS A 129 5.00 -21.14 4.18
C CYS A 129 4.90 -22.18 3.06
N THR A 130 6.02 -22.46 2.41
CA THR A 130 6.12 -23.51 1.36
C THR A 130 6.75 -24.80 1.87
N LEU A 131 7.26 -24.84 3.12
CA LEU A 131 7.82 -26.05 3.70
C LEU A 131 6.78 -27.17 3.79
N ALA A 132 7.21 -28.40 3.50
CA ALA A 132 6.35 -29.59 3.67
C ALA A 132 5.96 -29.79 5.15
N ASP A 133 6.93 -29.66 6.04
CA ASP A 133 6.69 -29.68 7.49
C ASP A 133 6.18 -28.31 7.97
N LYS A 134 4.86 -28.22 8.13
CA LYS A 134 4.21 -26.96 8.56
C LYS A 134 4.54 -26.55 9.99
N THR A 135 5.14 -27.42 10.81
CA THR A 135 5.59 -27.04 12.15
C THR A 135 6.78 -26.10 12.14
N LYS A 136 7.53 -26.08 11.02
CA LYS A 136 8.69 -25.19 10.78
C LYS A 136 8.31 -23.86 10.13
N CYS A 137 7.04 -23.62 9.88
CA CYS A 137 6.58 -22.33 9.37
C CYS A 137 6.73 -21.23 10.40
N GLY A 138 7.10 -20.04 9.95
CA GLY A 138 7.20 -18.85 10.78
C GLY A 138 5.87 -18.36 11.32
N TYR A 139 5.93 -17.33 12.15
CA TYR A 139 4.76 -16.69 12.76
C TYR A 139 4.73 -15.21 12.41
N THR A 140 3.52 -14.66 12.33
CA THR A 140 3.33 -13.21 12.29
C THR A 140 3.72 -12.59 13.64
N PRO A 141 3.93 -11.26 13.72
CA PRO A 141 4.15 -10.58 15.00
C PRO A 141 3.03 -10.80 16.04
N GLN A 142 1.82 -11.16 15.59
CA GLN A 142 0.67 -11.50 16.43
C GLN A 142 0.63 -12.97 16.83
N GLY A 143 1.65 -13.75 16.53
CA GLY A 143 1.74 -15.18 16.89
C GLY A 143 0.88 -16.12 16.00
N VAL A 144 0.41 -15.67 14.86
CA VAL A 144 -0.33 -16.51 13.89
C VAL A 144 0.67 -17.22 12.98
N ARG A 145 0.56 -18.55 12.85
CA ARG A 145 1.41 -19.34 11.96
C ARG A 145 1.12 -19.01 10.50
N MET A 146 2.16 -18.67 9.73
CA MET A 146 2.07 -18.27 8.32
C MET A 146 1.91 -19.49 7.40
N ILE A 147 0.75 -20.11 7.35
CA ILE A 147 0.45 -21.23 6.44
C ILE A 147 0.07 -20.70 5.06
N ASP A 148 -0.82 -19.73 5.02
CA ASP A 148 -1.39 -19.13 3.82
C ASP A 148 -0.75 -17.78 3.54
N THR A 149 -0.79 -17.35 2.28
CA THR A 149 -0.42 -16.00 1.87
C THR A 149 -1.63 -15.09 1.96
N PHE A 150 -1.54 -14.07 2.83
CA PHE A 150 -2.50 -12.98 2.93
C PHE A 150 -1.92 -11.77 2.23
N TRP A 151 -2.67 -11.20 1.28
CA TRP A 151 -2.18 -10.05 0.54
C TRP A 151 -3.32 -9.12 0.11
N ASN A 152 -2.98 -7.93 -0.26
CA ASN A 152 -3.90 -6.95 -0.81
C ASN A 152 -3.19 -5.92 -1.71
N ALA A 153 -3.97 -5.29 -2.58
CA ALA A 153 -3.63 -4.03 -3.21
C ALA A 153 -4.24 -2.91 -2.39
N SER A 154 -3.41 -1.99 -1.90
CA SER A 154 -3.84 -0.98 -0.93
C SER A 154 -3.84 0.42 -1.54
N ALA A 155 -4.98 1.09 -1.45
CA ALA A 155 -5.15 2.52 -1.63
C ALA A 155 -5.67 3.18 -0.34
N VAL A 156 -5.41 2.57 0.83
CA VAL A 156 -5.85 3.07 2.15
C VAL A 156 -5.24 4.44 2.46
N ASP A 157 -3.99 4.66 2.05
CA ASP A 157 -3.30 5.94 2.25
C ASP A 157 -3.40 6.86 1.01
N GLY A 158 -3.75 6.31 -0.13
CA GLY A 158 -3.81 6.98 -1.41
C GLY A 158 -3.38 6.09 -2.56
N TYR A 159 -3.22 6.69 -3.74
CA TYR A 159 -2.68 5.99 -4.91
C TYR A 159 -1.86 6.92 -5.80
N THR A 160 -0.99 6.33 -6.60
CA THR A 160 -0.12 7.03 -7.56
C THR A 160 -0.27 6.48 -8.98
N LEU A 161 0.19 5.27 -9.23
CA LEU A 161 0.30 4.66 -10.55
C LEU A 161 -0.73 3.55 -10.76
N PRO A 162 -1.18 3.33 -12.00
CA PRO A 162 -1.99 2.16 -12.34
C PRO A 162 -1.15 0.87 -12.20
N PHE A 163 -1.83 -0.21 -11.83
CA PHE A 163 -1.19 -1.51 -11.70
C PHE A 163 -2.19 -2.65 -11.79
N THR A 164 -1.66 -3.85 -11.98
CA THR A 164 -2.42 -5.09 -11.82
C THR A 164 -1.62 -6.09 -10.99
N VAL A 165 -2.31 -7.05 -10.36
CA VAL A 165 -1.65 -8.18 -9.70
C VAL A 165 -2.25 -9.47 -10.26
N ALA A 166 -1.45 -10.21 -11.01
CA ALA A 166 -1.78 -11.55 -11.47
C ALA A 166 -1.34 -12.59 -10.43
N ILE A 167 -1.97 -13.76 -10.47
CA ILE A 167 -1.69 -14.87 -9.57
C ILE A 167 -1.41 -16.11 -10.40
N SER A 168 -0.36 -16.84 -10.05
CA SER A 168 -0.05 -18.16 -10.59
C SER A 168 0.35 -19.10 -9.46
N GLY A 169 0.23 -20.40 -9.69
CA GLY A 169 0.40 -21.38 -8.62
C GLY A 169 -0.72 -21.32 -7.58
N GLY A 170 -0.51 -22.05 -6.50
CA GLY A 170 -1.46 -22.07 -5.40
C GLY A 170 -2.75 -22.83 -5.66
N ASP A 171 -3.61 -22.85 -4.65
CA ASP A 171 -4.95 -23.44 -4.77
C ASP A 171 -5.96 -22.45 -5.37
N LYS A 172 -7.07 -22.97 -5.88
CA LYS A 172 -8.14 -22.19 -6.49
C LYS A 172 -9.16 -21.71 -5.45
N ARG A 173 -8.70 -21.08 -4.37
CA ARG A 173 -9.62 -20.48 -3.38
C ARG A 173 -10.39 -19.32 -4.01
N THR A 174 -11.66 -19.20 -3.65
CA THR A 174 -12.51 -18.10 -4.12
C THR A 174 -12.01 -16.72 -3.69
N SER A 175 -11.22 -16.64 -2.62
CA SER A 175 -10.56 -15.43 -2.14
C SER A 175 -9.20 -15.15 -2.79
N CYS A 176 -8.64 -16.11 -3.55
CA CYS A 176 -7.37 -15.96 -4.26
C CYS A 176 -7.63 -15.51 -5.70
N ILE A 177 -8.00 -14.24 -5.87
CA ILE A 177 -8.35 -13.64 -7.15
C ILE A 177 -7.41 -12.48 -7.51
N PRO A 178 -7.16 -12.24 -8.80
CA PRO A 178 -6.29 -11.15 -9.25
C PRO A 178 -6.86 -9.77 -8.90
N VAL A 179 -6.01 -8.76 -8.97
CA VAL A 179 -6.37 -7.35 -8.83
C VAL A 179 -6.16 -6.64 -10.17
N ASP A 180 -7.14 -5.84 -10.56
CA ASP A 180 -7.06 -5.02 -11.77
C ASP A 180 -7.36 -3.56 -11.41
N CYS A 181 -6.30 -2.78 -11.23
CA CYS A 181 -6.31 -1.34 -11.01
C CYS A 181 -5.69 -0.58 -12.20
N ALA A 182 -5.77 -1.14 -13.41
CA ALA A 182 -5.22 -0.52 -14.62
C ALA A 182 -5.90 0.83 -14.97
N ASP A 183 -7.11 1.05 -14.48
CA ASP A 183 -7.87 2.28 -14.70
C ASP A 183 -7.62 3.37 -13.65
N LEU A 184 -6.73 3.14 -12.67
CA LEU A 184 -6.30 4.18 -11.75
C LEU A 184 -5.63 5.32 -12.52
N ALA A 185 -6.08 6.54 -12.25
CA ALA A 185 -5.51 7.74 -12.84
C ALA A 185 -5.63 8.91 -11.87
N THR A 186 -4.54 9.62 -11.62
CA THR A 186 -4.56 10.80 -10.74
C THR A 186 -5.48 11.91 -11.25
N ALA A 187 -5.72 11.97 -12.56
CA ALA A 187 -6.71 12.87 -13.16
C ALA A 187 -8.16 12.59 -12.71
N LYS A 188 -8.43 11.40 -12.19
CA LYS A 188 -9.73 11.01 -11.62
C LYS A 188 -9.78 11.18 -10.10
N CYS A 189 -8.72 11.69 -9.48
CA CYS A 189 -8.68 12.00 -8.06
C CYS A 189 -9.75 13.04 -7.73
N PRO A 190 -10.58 12.83 -6.70
CA PRO A 190 -11.59 13.81 -6.31
C PRO A 190 -10.99 15.16 -5.96
N THR A 191 -11.47 16.21 -6.61
CA THR A 191 -11.05 17.60 -6.37
C THR A 191 -12.03 18.36 -5.48
N ASP A 192 -13.12 17.71 -5.09
CA ASP A 192 -14.19 18.25 -4.25
C ASP A 192 -14.77 17.14 -3.37
N GLU A 193 -13.96 16.66 -2.40
CA GLU A 193 -14.37 15.65 -1.43
C GLU A 193 -14.92 16.33 -0.17
N ASP A 194 -16.01 15.80 0.38
CA ASP A 194 -16.56 16.27 1.64
C ASP A 194 -16.04 15.43 2.82
N LEU A 195 -15.15 16.01 3.60
CA LEU A 195 -14.62 15.45 4.84
C LEU A 195 -15.23 16.10 6.09
N SER A 196 -16.29 16.87 5.95
CA SER A 196 -16.94 17.60 7.04
C SER A 196 -17.75 16.71 8.00
N ASN A 197 -17.90 15.42 7.71
CA ASN A 197 -18.77 14.49 8.44
C ASN A 197 -20.23 15.00 8.49
N GLY A 198 -20.80 15.23 7.31
CA GLY A 198 -22.19 15.73 7.19
C GLY A 198 -22.38 17.16 7.66
N GLY A 199 -21.40 18.02 7.42
CA GLY A 199 -21.44 19.45 7.75
C GLY A 199 -21.10 19.78 9.21
N LYS A 200 -20.77 18.77 10.04
CA LYS A 200 -20.39 18.99 11.45
C LYS A 200 -19.07 19.77 11.59
N ASN A 201 -18.23 19.72 10.59
CA ASN A 201 -16.94 20.43 10.52
C ASN A 201 -16.77 21.06 9.13
N PRO A 202 -17.42 22.20 8.87
CA PRO A 202 -17.48 22.80 7.53
C PRO A 202 -16.11 23.18 6.97
N THR A 203 -15.08 23.37 7.80
CA THR A 203 -13.70 23.62 7.39
C THR A 203 -13.14 22.48 6.53
N TYR A 204 -13.65 21.25 6.66
CA TYR A 204 -13.20 20.08 5.92
C TYR A 204 -14.10 19.74 4.73
N ALA A 205 -15.09 20.55 4.41
CA ALA A 205 -15.84 20.45 3.16
C ALA A 205 -14.97 20.85 1.94
N HIS A 206 -15.34 20.37 0.75
CA HIS A 206 -14.74 20.79 -0.53
C HIS A 206 -13.23 20.57 -0.64
N GLN A 207 -12.74 19.41 -0.23
CA GLN A 207 -11.31 19.09 -0.24
C GLN A 207 -10.83 18.55 -1.58
N ASN A 208 -9.74 19.13 -2.10
CA ASN A 208 -9.00 18.56 -3.23
C ASN A 208 -8.05 17.47 -2.71
N LEU A 209 -8.25 16.24 -3.15
CA LEU A 209 -7.41 15.10 -2.76
C LEU A 209 -6.18 14.91 -3.65
N ALA A 210 -6.09 15.59 -4.80
CA ALA A 210 -4.89 15.54 -5.63
C ALA A 210 -3.73 16.22 -4.91
N THR A 211 -2.58 15.53 -4.81
CA THR A 211 -1.34 16.11 -4.30
C THR A 211 -0.40 16.45 -5.44
N LYS A 212 0.46 17.44 -5.22
CA LYS A 212 1.40 17.97 -6.23
C LYS A 212 2.83 17.60 -5.89
N ASN A 213 3.62 17.47 -6.94
CA ASN A 213 5.06 17.36 -6.80
C ASN A 213 5.61 18.64 -6.13
N PRO A 214 6.32 18.51 -5.00
CA PRO A 214 6.87 19.65 -4.27
C PRO A 214 8.04 20.32 -4.96
N ALA A 215 8.59 19.75 -6.05
CA ALA A 215 9.67 20.37 -6.81
C ALA A 215 9.26 21.75 -7.31
N THR A 216 10.15 22.73 -7.10
CA THR A 216 9.93 24.12 -7.50
C THR A 216 10.39 24.41 -8.94
N SER A 217 11.12 23.48 -9.55
CA SER A 217 11.68 23.59 -10.89
C SER A 217 11.75 22.21 -11.57
N GLY A 218 11.95 22.21 -12.87
CA GLY A 218 12.04 20.99 -13.69
C GLY A 218 10.72 20.63 -14.39
N PRO A 219 10.74 19.61 -15.25
CA PRO A 219 9.61 19.28 -16.13
C PRO A 219 8.35 18.80 -15.40
N PHE A 220 8.48 18.33 -14.18
CA PHE A 220 7.37 17.79 -13.37
C PHE A 220 6.99 18.69 -12.19
N ALA A 221 7.61 19.87 -12.08
CA ALA A 221 7.31 20.85 -11.02
C ALA A 221 5.82 21.22 -11.02
N GLY A 222 5.15 21.06 -9.88
CA GLY A 222 3.72 21.32 -9.73
C GLY A 222 2.80 20.36 -10.49
N GLY A 223 3.33 19.28 -11.09
CA GLY A 223 2.55 18.17 -11.63
C GLY A 223 1.93 17.30 -10.53
N TYR A 224 1.07 16.38 -10.90
CA TYR A 224 0.50 15.44 -9.94
C TYR A 224 1.57 14.52 -9.36
N ALA A 225 1.52 14.32 -8.04
CA ALA A 225 2.34 13.35 -7.32
C ALA A 225 1.53 12.15 -6.82
N GLY A 226 0.21 12.26 -6.75
CA GLY A 226 -0.68 11.20 -6.33
C GLY A 226 -2.06 11.71 -5.95
N CYS A 227 -2.87 10.83 -5.38
CA CYS A 227 -4.20 11.11 -4.84
C CYS A 227 -4.25 10.68 -3.37
N PHE A 228 -4.48 11.60 -2.46
CA PHE A 228 -4.65 11.28 -1.05
C PHE A 228 -5.90 10.43 -0.81
N ALA A 229 -5.81 9.45 0.07
CA ALA A 229 -6.98 8.95 0.74
C ALA A 229 -7.54 9.99 1.71
N THR A 230 -8.78 9.82 2.11
CA THR A 230 -9.47 10.78 3.00
C THR A 230 -8.79 10.93 4.36
N CYS A 231 -8.32 9.82 4.95
CA CYS A 231 -7.54 9.84 6.18
C CYS A 231 -6.22 10.59 6.00
N THR A 232 -5.46 10.26 4.96
CA THR A 232 -4.16 10.88 4.69
C THR A 232 -4.32 12.38 4.42
N LYS A 233 -5.37 12.79 3.71
CA LYS A 233 -5.68 14.22 3.50
C LYS A 233 -5.90 14.95 4.82
N LEU A 234 -6.59 14.33 5.77
CA LEU A 234 -6.89 14.96 7.08
C LEU A 234 -5.64 15.07 7.95
N ASN A 235 -4.90 14.00 8.15
CA ASN A 235 -3.89 13.91 9.20
C ASN A 235 -2.43 14.08 8.74
N TYR A 236 -2.16 14.12 7.43
CA TYR A 236 -0.84 14.30 6.89
C TYR A 236 -0.68 15.70 6.30
N PRO A 237 0.43 16.41 6.58
CA PRO A 237 0.64 17.76 6.04
C PRO A 237 0.85 17.77 4.52
N GLY A 238 1.15 16.60 3.92
CA GLY A 238 1.43 16.46 2.51
C GLY A 238 2.79 16.98 2.07
N TRP A 239 3.18 16.62 0.86
CA TRP A 239 4.34 17.23 0.21
C TRP A 239 3.98 18.63 -0.26
N GLY A 240 4.73 19.62 0.17
CA GLY A 240 4.44 21.03 -0.16
C GLY A 240 3.24 21.61 0.61
N GLY A 241 2.73 20.94 1.64
CA GLY A 241 1.66 21.45 2.49
C GLY A 241 0.26 21.23 1.91
N ASP A 242 0.06 20.25 1.05
CA ASP A 242 -1.26 19.95 0.44
C ASP A 242 -2.24 19.29 1.42
N GLY A 243 -1.77 18.67 2.51
CA GLY A 243 -2.60 18.04 3.54
C GLY A 243 -3.11 19.03 4.57
N LEU A 244 -4.12 18.61 5.32
CA LEU A 244 -4.81 19.50 6.29
C LEU A 244 -4.13 19.50 7.65
N ASN A 245 -3.32 18.48 7.96
CA ASN A 245 -2.70 18.31 9.27
C ASN A 245 -3.70 18.53 10.42
N ALA A 246 -4.91 17.98 10.26
CA ALA A 246 -5.97 18.12 11.23
C ALA A 246 -5.56 17.48 12.55
N PRO A 247 -5.93 18.09 13.69
CA PRO A 247 -5.67 17.48 14.99
C PRO A 247 -6.40 16.14 15.12
N ALA A 248 -5.77 15.19 15.81
CA ALA A 248 -6.41 13.93 16.14
C ALA A 248 -7.73 14.19 16.90
N GLY A 249 -8.81 13.55 16.46
CA GLY A 249 -10.12 13.76 17.05
C GLY A 249 -11.26 13.08 16.31
N ALA A 250 -12.50 13.39 16.71
CA ALA A 250 -13.67 12.67 16.24
C ALA A 250 -13.87 12.68 14.71
N VAL A 251 -13.46 13.75 14.01
CA VAL A 251 -13.58 13.81 12.54
C VAL A 251 -12.55 12.90 11.89
N GLU A 252 -11.29 13.03 12.27
CA GLU A 252 -10.19 12.22 11.74
C GLU A 252 -10.47 10.74 11.96
N GLN A 253 -10.93 10.35 13.17
CA GLN A 253 -11.24 8.96 13.51
C GLN A 253 -12.29 8.33 12.59
N MET A 254 -13.27 9.08 12.11
CA MET A 254 -14.31 8.58 11.22
C MET A 254 -13.83 8.27 9.80
N TYR A 255 -12.68 8.80 9.40
CA TYR A 255 -12.07 8.55 8.08
C TYR A 255 -10.82 7.69 8.16
N CYS A 256 -10.13 7.67 9.32
CA CYS A 256 -8.91 6.88 9.54
C CYS A 256 -9.16 5.53 10.22
N CYS A 257 -10.25 5.44 10.99
CA CYS A 257 -10.66 4.21 11.66
C CYS A 257 -9.60 3.59 12.60
N PRO A 258 -8.96 4.38 13.49
CA PRO A 258 -8.00 3.81 14.42
C PRO A 258 -8.71 2.83 15.37
N THR A 259 -8.13 1.68 15.59
CA THR A 259 -8.72 0.65 16.45
C THR A 259 -7.80 0.29 17.61
N PRO A 260 -8.19 0.56 18.88
CA PRO A 260 -9.35 1.34 19.26
C PRO A 260 -9.22 2.84 18.94
N PRO A 261 -10.24 3.70 18.97
CA PRO A 261 -11.59 3.44 19.50
C PRO A 261 -12.61 2.95 18.46
N ILE A 262 -12.30 3.02 17.15
CA ILE A 262 -13.23 2.65 16.08
C ILE A 262 -13.15 1.15 15.80
N SER A 263 -14.26 0.44 15.81
CA SER A 263 -14.31 -0.95 15.36
C SER A 263 -14.43 -1.05 13.83
N ALA A 264 -14.10 -2.22 13.26
CA ALA A 264 -14.27 -2.49 11.84
C ALA A 264 -15.70 -2.24 11.36
N ALA A 265 -16.72 -2.64 12.14
CA ALA A 265 -18.14 -2.41 11.83
C ALA A 265 -18.51 -0.92 11.83
N GLN A 266 -17.98 -0.16 12.79
CA GLN A 266 -18.19 1.30 12.83
C GLN A 266 -17.51 2.00 11.65
N CYS A 267 -16.32 1.57 11.27
CA CYS A 267 -15.61 2.09 10.10
C CYS A 267 -16.41 1.85 8.82
N SER A 268 -16.80 0.61 8.56
CA SER A 268 -17.55 0.23 7.34
C SER A 268 -18.94 0.88 7.26
N ALA A 269 -19.56 1.19 8.41
CA ALA A 269 -20.81 1.94 8.48
C ALA A 269 -20.61 3.47 8.50
N GLY A 270 -19.36 3.92 8.61
CA GLY A 270 -18.98 5.32 8.74
C GLY A 270 -18.92 6.07 7.41
N PRO A 271 -18.64 7.39 7.46
CA PRO A 271 -18.60 8.23 6.27
C PRO A 271 -17.49 7.84 5.28
N VAL A 272 -16.39 7.24 5.74
CA VAL A 272 -15.26 6.87 4.88
C VAL A 272 -15.68 5.95 3.73
N ALA A 273 -16.52 4.95 4.00
CA ALA A 273 -16.96 3.97 3.00
C ALA A 273 -17.79 4.58 1.85
N THR A 274 -18.38 5.75 2.06
CA THR A 274 -19.27 6.41 1.09
C THR A 274 -18.64 7.59 0.37
N THR A 275 -17.37 7.90 0.62
CA THR A 275 -16.63 9.00 0.00
C THR A 275 -16.51 8.84 -1.51
N LYS A 276 -16.32 9.96 -2.21
CA LYS A 276 -16.02 9.94 -3.67
C LYS A 276 -14.70 9.20 -3.92
N TYR A 277 -13.73 9.36 -3.01
CA TYR A 277 -12.46 8.65 -3.07
C TYR A 277 -12.65 7.13 -3.12
N VAL A 278 -13.31 6.55 -2.11
CA VAL A 278 -13.53 5.09 -2.03
C VAL A 278 -14.30 4.59 -3.24
N LYS A 279 -15.36 5.29 -3.65
CA LYS A 279 -16.11 4.96 -4.88
C LYS A 279 -15.23 4.97 -6.13
N SER A 280 -14.30 5.94 -6.23
CA SER A 280 -13.37 6.01 -7.37
C SER A 280 -12.39 4.84 -7.40
N ILE A 281 -11.87 4.42 -6.23
CA ILE A 281 -11.01 3.24 -6.11
C ILE A 281 -11.77 1.97 -6.49
N HIS A 282 -12.95 1.75 -5.93
CA HIS A 282 -13.75 0.56 -6.24
C HIS A 282 -14.10 0.49 -7.73
N ALA A 283 -14.40 1.62 -8.37
CA ALA A 283 -14.65 1.67 -9.81
C ALA A 283 -13.39 1.38 -10.64
N ALA A 284 -12.27 2.04 -10.32
CA ALA A 284 -11.01 1.91 -11.07
C ALA A 284 -10.34 0.55 -10.86
N CYS A 285 -10.50 -0.05 -9.69
CA CYS A 285 -9.95 -1.36 -9.32
C CYS A 285 -11.00 -2.48 -9.38
N LYS A 286 -12.18 -2.24 -9.96
CA LYS A 286 -13.24 -3.24 -10.15
C LYS A 286 -13.65 -3.95 -8.84
N GLY A 287 -13.63 -3.24 -7.72
CA GLY A 287 -13.90 -3.77 -6.39
C GLY A 287 -12.86 -4.79 -5.92
N THR A 288 -11.59 -4.64 -6.31
CA THR A 288 -10.55 -5.62 -5.98
C THR A 288 -9.41 -5.06 -5.14
N ALA A 289 -9.46 -3.79 -4.71
CA ALA A 289 -8.45 -3.15 -3.88
C ALA A 289 -9.09 -2.49 -2.64
N TYR A 290 -8.31 -2.32 -1.58
CA TYR A 290 -8.71 -1.56 -0.40
C TYR A 290 -8.82 -0.08 -0.72
N GLY A 291 -9.97 0.52 -0.49
CA GLY A 291 -10.20 1.96 -0.55
C GLY A 291 -10.07 2.66 0.81
N TYR A 292 -10.23 1.91 1.91
CA TYR A 292 -10.11 2.38 3.30
C TYR A 292 -9.76 1.23 4.23
N ALA A 293 -9.40 1.51 5.48
CA ALA A 293 -9.20 0.49 6.50
C ALA A 293 -10.47 -0.35 6.69
N TYR A 294 -10.32 -1.67 6.85
CA TYR A 294 -11.44 -2.62 6.99
C TYR A 294 -12.31 -2.84 5.75
N ASP A 295 -11.78 -2.56 4.56
CA ASP A 295 -12.43 -2.87 3.27
C ASP A 295 -12.20 -4.35 2.87
N ASP A 296 -12.11 -5.24 3.85
CA ASP A 296 -11.68 -6.65 3.73
C ASP A 296 -12.55 -7.45 2.76
N GLY A 297 -13.84 -7.13 2.68
CA GLY A 297 -14.79 -7.82 1.80
C GLY A 297 -14.45 -7.68 0.31
N LEU A 298 -13.76 -6.59 -0.07
CA LEU A 298 -13.34 -6.32 -1.44
C LEU A 298 -11.83 -6.44 -1.63
N GLY A 299 -11.02 -5.98 -0.67
CA GLY A 299 -9.57 -5.83 -0.82
C GLY A 299 -8.75 -7.03 -0.35
N GLY A 300 -9.18 -7.74 0.70
CA GLY A 300 -8.41 -8.84 1.30
C GLY A 300 -8.36 -10.09 0.44
N ARG A 301 -7.18 -10.69 0.32
CA ARG A 301 -6.93 -11.92 -0.44
C ARG A 301 -6.27 -12.97 0.42
N VAL A 302 -6.69 -14.21 0.26
CA VAL A 302 -6.07 -15.37 0.89
C VAL A 302 -5.77 -16.41 -0.18
N CYS A 303 -4.50 -16.71 -0.35
CA CYS A 303 -4.01 -17.74 -1.25
C CYS A 303 -3.25 -18.81 -0.45
N SER A 304 -3.02 -19.98 -1.05
CA SER A 304 -2.12 -20.96 -0.44
C SER A 304 -0.70 -20.41 -0.31
N GLY A 305 0.09 -21.05 0.54
CA GLY A 305 1.45 -20.63 0.85
C GLY A 305 2.39 -20.60 -0.35
N ASP A 306 2.11 -21.34 -1.43
CA ASP A 306 2.89 -21.46 -2.65
C ASP A 306 2.43 -20.53 -3.80
N ALA A 307 1.42 -19.69 -3.58
CA ALA A 307 0.98 -18.72 -4.57
C ALA A 307 2.11 -17.75 -4.97
N VAL A 308 2.19 -17.49 -6.27
CA VAL A 308 3.11 -16.53 -6.88
C VAL A 308 2.31 -15.33 -7.34
N LEU A 309 2.72 -14.14 -6.91
CA LEU A 309 2.11 -12.87 -7.30
C LEU A 309 2.98 -12.18 -8.36
N GLU A 310 2.36 -11.64 -9.40
CA GLU A 310 3.00 -10.75 -10.35
C GLU A 310 2.39 -9.36 -10.26
N PHE A 311 3.16 -8.42 -9.71
CA PHE A 311 2.79 -7.02 -9.58
C PHE A 311 3.28 -6.26 -10.81
N VAL A 312 2.37 -5.90 -11.71
CA VAL A 312 2.65 -5.21 -12.96
C VAL A 312 2.28 -3.74 -12.82
N VAL A 313 3.27 -2.86 -12.93
CA VAL A 313 3.11 -1.41 -12.83
C VAL A 313 2.98 -0.78 -14.20
N GLY A 314 2.00 0.08 -14.41
CA GLY A 314 1.71 0.74 -15.67
C GLY A 314 0.57 0.10 -16.45
N PRO A 315 0.39 0.50 -17.73
CA PRO A 315 1.11 1.51 -18.52
C PRO A 315 0.69 2.97 -18.22
N LYS A 316 1.22 3.93 -18.98
CA LYS A 316 0.85 5.38 -18.96
C LYS A 316 1.27 6.12 -17.69
N CYS A 317 2.44 5.80 -17.18
CA CYS A 317 2.94 6.37 -15.94
C CYS A 317 3.41 7.82 -16.09
N VAL A 318 4.03 8.18 -17.21
CA VAL A 318 4.58 9.53 -17.44
C VAL A 318 3.47 10.56 -17.67
N GLU A 319 2.39 10.19 -18.34
CA GLU A 319 1.24 11.08 -18.55
C GLU A 319 0.66 11.59 -17.23
N ILE A 320 0.66 10.73 -16.21
CA ILE A 320 0.18 11.05 -14.87
C ILE A 320 1.07 12.11 -14.22
N ALA A 321 2.38 11.94 -14.28
CA ALA A 321 3.34 12.88 -13.66
C ALA A 321 3.36 14.26 -14.37
N ALA A 322 3.16 14.27 -15.69
CA ALA A 322 3.14 15.48 -16.49
C ALA A 322 1.82 16.24 -16.44
N ALA A 323 0.72 15.60 -16.02
CA ALA A 323 -0.57 16.25 -15.91
C ALA A 323 -0.50 17.41 -14.93
N LYS A 324 -0.65 18.64 -15.44
CA LYS A 324 -0.77 19.84 -14.59
C LYS A 324 -2.22 19.94 -14.13
N ALA A 325 -2.42 20.33 -12.88
CA ALA A 325 -3.75 20.69 -12.41
C ALA A 325 -4.31 21.76 -13.37
N LYS A 326 -5.41 21.45 -14.06
CA LYS A 326 -6.12 22.48 -14.82
C LYS A 326 -6.54 23.54 -13.80
N LYS A 327 -6.14 24.79 -14.06
CA LYS A 327 -6.55 25.95 -13.29
C LYS A 327 -8.07 26.13 -13.32
#